data_3943b6db60ba7e5a0ff28cef802b2bee
#
_entry.id   3943b6db60ba7e5a0ff28cef802b2bee
#
_cell.length_a   1.000
_cell.length_b   1.000
_cell.length_c   1.000
_cell.angle_alpha   90.00
_cell.angle_beta   90.00
_cell.angle_gamma   90.00
#
_symmetry.space_group_name_H-M   'P 1'
#
loop_
_entity.id
_entity.type
_entity.pdbx_description
1 polymer ?
#
loop_
_entity_poly.entity_id
_entity_poly.type
_entity_poly.pdbx_seq_one_letter_code
_entity_poly.pdbx_strand_id
1 'polypeptide(L)'
;GLMSQQRAGKAIATGFLARQIAPIEVPEGRKGTRLMRDDEFPRPEITLEKLATLKPVFRKGGQVTPGNSSGVTDGAAFVLVGDRAALEAKGIEPVARIVDWTIVGVSPRVMGCGPVPAIRALWEKRGMKASDIDYYEINEAFAVVNLHAEKELGIGRDVTNIYGGGISIGHPPGATGVRMTITAMHHLQESGQRYACIATGGFDKL
;
A
#
# COMPACT_ATOMS: atom_id res chain seq x y z
N GLY A 1 -11.96 -2.78 -6.04
CA GLY A 1 -11.18 -2.61 -7.28
C GLY A 1 -11.35 -1.22 -7.87
N LEU A 2 -12.56 -0.84 -8.28
CA LEU A 2 -12.80 0.45 -8.95
C LEU A 2 -12.26 1.64 -8.14
N MET A 3 -12.58 1.71 -6.86
CA MET A 3 -12.13 2.80 -6.00
C MET A 3 -10.58 2.90 -5.93
N SER A 4 -9.88 1.78 -5.85
CA SER A 4 -8.41 1.77 -5.86
C SER A 4 -7.87 2.39 -7.14
N GLN A 5 -8.41 2.02 -8.30
CA GLN A 5 -8.02 2.58 -9.60
C GLN A 5 -8.31 4.08 -9.71
N GLN A 6 -9.48 4.51 -9.28
CA GLN A 6 -9.87 5.94 -9.28
C GLN A 6 -8.96 6.78 -8.37
N ARG A 7 -8.60 6.25 -7.19
CA ARG A 7 -7.68 6.89 -6.25
C ARG A 7 -6.27 7.01 -6.82
N ALA A 8 -5.76 5.93 -7.43
CA ALA A 8 -4.48 5.97 -8.11
C ALA A 8 -4.49 6.98 -9.27
N GLY A 9 -5.54 7.00 -10.08
CA GLY A 9 -5.70 7.98 -11.16
C GLY A 9 -5.66 9.42 -10.64
N LYS A 10 -6.35 9.71 -9.54
CA LYS A 10 -6.29 11.02 -8.89
C LYS A 10 -4.89 11.34 -8.37
N ALA A 11 -4.23 10.38 -7.72
CA ALA A 11 -2.88 10.56 -7.18
C ALA A 11 -1.82 10.77 -8.30
N ILE A 12 -2.00 10.12 -9.45
CA ILE A 12 -1.19 10.36 -10.65
C ILE A 12 -1.44 11.79 -11.18
N ALA A 13 -2.70 12.17 -11.35
CA ALA A 13 -3.08 13.49 -11.89
C ALA A 13 -2.61 14.67 -11.03
N THR A 14 -2.54 14.48 -9.70
CA THR A 14 -2.01 15.48 -8.76
C THR A 14 -0.49 15.44 -8.61
N GLY A 15 0.20 14.51 -9.26
CA GLY A 15 1.64 14.32 -9.14
C GLY A 15 2.10 13.70 -7.81
N PHE A 16 1.15 13.25 -6.95
CA PHE A 16 1.49 12.66 -5.66
C PHE A 16 2.37 11.40 -5.82
N LEU A 17 2.00 10.48 -6.73
CA LEU A 17 2.79 9.29 -6.97
C LEU A 17 4.12 9.60 -7.68
N ALA A 18 4.15 10.56 -8.59
CA ALA A 18 5.36 10.93 -9.31
C ALA A 18 6.49 11.39 -8.38
N ARG A 19 6.17 12.02 -7.24
CA ARG A 19 7.17 12.44 -6.25
C ARG A 19 7.83 11.27 -5.50
N GLN A 20 7.26 10.08 -5.58
CA GLN A 20 7.75 8.88 -4.92
C GLN A 20 8.57 7.99 -5.86
N ILE A 21 8.52 8.27 -7.17
CA ILE A 21 9.16 7.46 -8.20
C ILE A 21 10.56 8.01 -8.49
N ALA A 22 11.57 7.15 -8.38
CA ALA A 22 12.91 7.40 -8.89
C ALA A 22 12.98 6.88 -10.32
N PRO A 23 13.08 7.76 -11.34
CA PRO A 23 13.12 7.32 -12.73
C PRO A 23 14.36 6.48 -13.00
N ILE A 24 14.20 5.39 -13.77
CA ILE A 24 15.31 4.51 -14.17
C ILE A 24 15.33 4.30 -15.69
N GLU A 25 16.51 4.11 -16.23
CA GLU A 25 16.66 3.70 -17.62
C GLU A 25 16.45 2.19 -17.74
N VAL A 26 15.56 1.79 -18.65
CA VAL A 26 15.26 0.40 -18.93
C VAL A 26 15.55 0.08 -20.41
N PRO A 27 16.06 -1.13 -20.72
CA PRO A 27 16.28 -1.54 -22.11
C PRO A 27 14.98 -1.56 -22.91
N GLU A 28 15.00 -1.02 -24.12
CA GLU A 28 13.87 -1.09 -25.06
C GLU A 28 14.23 -1.90 -26.32
N GLY A 29 14.88 -3.03 -26.11
CA GLY A 29 15.31 -3.93 -27.16
C GLY A 29 16.27 -3.25 -28.16
N ARG A 30 15.97 -3.32 -29.47
CA ARG A 30 16.82 -2.72 -30.52
C ARG A 30 16.74 -1.19 -30.55
N LYS A 31 15.82 -0.56 -29.81
CA LYS A 31 15.64 0.89 -29.77
C LYS A 31 16.54 1.59 -28.74
N GLY A 32 17.35 0.83 -28.01
CA GLY A 32 18.23 1.37 -26.96
C GLY A 32 17.60 1.31 -25.57
N THR A 33 17.57 2.43 -24.85
CA THR A 33 16.97 2.55 -23.53
C THR A 33 15.85 3.59 -23.52
N ARG A 34 14.89 3.45 -22.63
CA ARG A 34 13.93 4.50 -22.29
C ARG A 34 13.95 4.80 -20.80
N LEU A 35 13.66 6.03 -20.46
CA LEU A 35 13.49 6.43 -19.07
C LEU A 35 12.08 6.05 -18.60
N MET A 36 11.99 5.11 -17.66
CA MET A 36 10.74 4.75 -17.00
C MET A 36 10.55 5.65 -15.78
N ARG A 37 9.45 6.37 -15.75
CA ARG A 37 9.10 7.34 -14.70
C ARG A 37 7.67 7.24 -14.20
N ASP A 38 6.89 6.36 -14.79
CA ASP A 38 5.47 6.18 -14.48
C ASP A 38 5.17 4.70 -14.21
N ASP A 39 4.26 4.45 -13.29
CA ASP A 39 3.73 3.11 -13.06
C ASP A 39 2.89 2.66 -14.26
N GLU A 40 3.16 1.47 -14.81
CA GLU A 40 2.48 0.93 -15.99
C GLU A 40 1.19 0.15 -15.64
N PHE A 41 1.00 -0.18 -14.36
CA PHE A 41 -0.08 -1.05 -13.91
C PHE A 41 -1.44 -0.33 -13.76
N PRO A 42 -1.54 0.95 -13.38
CA PRO A 42 -2.81 1.64 -13.18
C PRO A 42 -3.74 1.62 -14.40
N ARG A 43 -5.04 1.50 -14.13
CA ARG A 43 -6.12 1.52 -15.12
C ARG A 43 -7.22 2.49 -14.67
N PRO A 44 -6.93 3.80 -14.56
CA PRO A 44 -7.87 4.79 -14.00
C PRO A 44 -9.18 4.89 -14.80
N GLU A 45 -9.14 4.54 -16.08
CA GLU A 45 -10.30 4.56 -16.99
C GLU A 45 -11.22 3.33 -16.86
N ILE A 46 -10.90 2.38 -15.97
CA ILE A 46 -11.72 1.17 -15.82
C ILE A 46 -13.09 1.53 -15.27
N THR A 47 -14.12 0.88 -15.80
CA THR A 47 -15.49 1.10 -15.34
C THR A 47 -16.02 -0.09 -14.54
N LEU A 48 -17.11 0.12 -13.79
CA LEU A 48 -17.77 -0.93 -13.04
C LEU A 48 -18.33 -2.04 -13.97
N GLU A 49 -18.86 -1.65 -15.12
CA GLU A 49 -19.35 -2.57 -16.15
C GLU A 49 -18.25 -3.48 -16.64
N LYS A 50 -17.05 -2.92 -16.91
CA LYS A 50 -15.91 -3.72 -17.32
C LYS A 50 -15.45 -4.66 -16.21
N LEU A 51 -15.39 -4.20 -14.97
CA LEU A 51 -15.05 -5.05 -13.83
C LEU A 51 -16.06 -6.18 -13.64
N ALA A 52 -17.34 -5.95 -13.89
CA ALA A 52 -18.41 -6.95 -13.78
C ALA A 52 -18.28 -8.08 -14.81
N THR A 53 -17.58 -7.88 -15.93
CA THR A 53 -17.33 -8.93 -16.92
C THR A 53 -16.22 -9.91 -16.54
N LEU A 54 -15.44 -9.60 -15.52
CA LEU A 54 -14.28 -10.40 -15.13
C LEU A 54 -14.74 -11.66 -14.38
N LYS A 55 -14.15 -12.79 -14.76
CA LYS A 55 -14.49 -14.09 -14.15
C LYS A 55 -13.74 -14.28 -12.83
N PRO A 56 -14.36 -14.94 -11.85
CA PRO A 56 -13.67 -15.38 -10.63
C PRO A 56 -12.47 -16.30 -10.95
N VAL A 57 -11.36 -16.10 -10.24
CA VAL A 57 -10.11 -16.83 -10.52
C VAL A 57 -9.86 -18.02 -9.59
N PHE A 58 -10.44 -18.05 -8.38
CA PHE A 58 -10.15 -19.10 -7.41
C PHE A 58 -11.27 -20.15 -7.28
N ARG A 59 -12.52 -19.75 -7.47
CA ARG A 59 -13.67 -20.62 -7.30
C ARG A 59 -14.80 -20.25 -8.25
N LYS A 60 -15.42 -21.22 -8.90
CA LYS A 60 -16.63 -20.98 -9.71
C LYS A 60 -17.72 -20.35 -8.83
N GLY A 61 -18.32 -19.27 -9.31
CA GLY A 61 -19.28 -18.48 -8.55
C GLY A 61 -18.68 -17.67 -7.38
N GLY A 62 -17.36 -17.58 -7.29
CA GLY A 62 -16.67 -16.72 -6.32
C GLY A 62 -16.76 -15.23 -6.69
N GLN A 63 -16.22 -14.38 -5.83
CA GLN A 63 -16.24 -12.92 -6.00
C GLN A 63 -14.87 -12.31 -6.27
N VAL A 64 -13.80 -13.09 -6.10
CA VAL A 64 -12.42 -12.60 -6.32
C VAL A 64 -12.06 -12.74 -7.78
N THR A 65 -11.79 -11.61 -8.42
CA THR A 65 -11.47 -11.49 -9.84
C THR A 65 -10.16 -10.72 -10.03
N PRO A 66 -9.55 -10.70 -11.23
CA PRO A 66 -8.39 -9.84 -11.47
C PRO A 66 -8.65 -8.34 -11.21
N GLY A 67 -9.91 -7.90 -11.26
CA GLY A 67 -10.27 -6.50 -11.04
C GLY A 67 -10.36 -6.08 -9.56
N ASN A 68 -10.28 -7.02 -8.64
CA ASN A 68 -10.28 -6.75 -7.20
C ASN A 68 -9.16 -7.50 -6.45
N SER A 69 -8.13 -7.87 -7.20
CA SER A 69 -6.90 -8.50 -6.71
C SER A 69 -5.70 -7.68 -7.13
N SER A 70 -4.65 -7.70 -6.33
CA SER A 70 -3.38 -7.08 -6.72
C SER A 70 -2.72 -7.84 -7.87
N GLY A 71 -2.03 -7.12 -8.74
CA GLY A 71 -1.11 -7.74 -9.69
C GLY A 71 0.24 -8.03 -9.04
N VAL A 72 0.80 -9.19 -9.33
CA VAL A 72 2.21 -9.45 -9.04
C VAL A 72 3.02 -8.68 -10.06
N THR A 73 3.78 -7.70 -9.59
CA THR A 73 4.54 -6.77 -10.44
C THR A 73 5.99 -6.73 -10.02
N ASP A 74 6.85 -6.26 -10.89
CA ASP A 74 8.23 -5.92 -10.54
C ASP A 74 8.26 -4.58 -9.83
N GLY A 75 9.23 -4.39 -8.93
CA GLY A 75 9.42 -3.12 -8.23
C GLY A 75 10.52 -3.18 -7.20
N ALA A 76 11.13 -2.03 -6.97
CA ALA A 76 12.10 -1.80 -5.89
C ALA A 76 11.72 -0.52 -5.14
N ALA A 77 11.99 -0.49 -3.84
CA ALA A 77 11.75 0.68 -3.02
C ALA A 77 12.82 0.77 -1.94
N PHE A 78 13.24 1.98 -1.60
CA PHE A 78 14.31 2.23 -0.66
C PHE A 78 13.94 3.35 0.31
N VAL A 79 14.32 3.16 1.58
CA VAL A 79 14.31 4.21 2.61
C VAL A 79 15.62 4.16 3.37
N LEU A 80 16.09 5.31 3.79
CA LEU A 80 17.22 5.40 4.73
C LEU A 80 16.66 5.37 6.15
N VAL A 81 17.12 4.42 6.95
CA VAL A 81 16.74 4.29 8.36
C VAL A 81 18.00 4.50 9.21
N GLY A 82 17.88 5.27 10.27
CA GLY A 82 18.99 5.51 11.18
C GLY A 82 18.51 5.93 12.57
N ASP A 83 19.40 5.82 13.53
CA ASP A 83 19.25 6.46 14.83
C ASP A 83 19.26 7.99 14.68
N ARG A 84 18.42 8.68 15.46
CA ARG A 84 18.27 10.14 15.35
C ARG A 84 19.61 10.87 15.54
N ALA A 85 20.36 10.54 16.56
CA ALA A 85 21.62 11.20 16.84
C ALA A 85 22.66 10.96 15.74
N ALA A 86 22.68 9.75 15.16
CA ALA A 86 23.55 9.40 14.05
C ALA A 86 23.18 10.16 12.75
N LEU A 87 21.90 10.40 12.51
CA LEU A 87 21.43 11.18 11.36
C LEU A 87 21.77 12.67 11.55
N GLU A 88 21.47 13.22 12.72
CA GLU A 88 21.78 14.62 13.07
C GLU A 88 23.29 14.91 12.97
N ALA A 89 24.16 13.99 13.44
CA ALA A 89 25.61 14.10 13.31
C ALA A 89 26.10 14.15 11.85
N LYS A 90 25.29 13.68 10.90
CA LYS A 90 25.53 13.71 9.45
C LYS A 90 24.81 14.87 8.74
N GLY A 91 24.11 15.73 9.47
CA GLY A 91 23.30 16.80 8.91
C GLY A 91 22.07 16.28 8.15
N ILE A 92 21.60 15.07 8.44
CA ILE A 92 20.41 14.48 7.82
C ILE A 92 19.22 14.67 8.76
N GLU A 93 18.23 15.44 8.32
CA GLU A 93 16.99 15.61 9.05
C GLU A 93 16.02 14.47 8.73
N PRO A 94 15.56 13.69 9.74
CA PRO A 94 14.63 12.60 9.50
C PRO A 94 13.23 13.12 9.13
N VAL A 95 12.67 12.56 8.09
CA VAL A 95 11.32 12.90 7.56
C VAL A 95 10.20 12.39 8.45
N ALA A 96 10.38 11.20 9.02
CA ALA A 96 9.41 10.55 9.87
C ALA A 96 10.10 9.68 10.92
N ARG A 97 9.36 9.25 11.92
CA ARG A 97 9.83 8.33 12.95
C ARG A 97 9.00 7.06 12.95
N ILE A 98 9.66 5.91 12.97
CA ILE A 98 9.01 4.64 13.27
C ILE A 98 8.68 4.65 14.76
N VAL A 99 7.39 4.66 15.08
CA VAL A 99 6.90 4.72 16.48
C VAL A 99 6.95 3.35 17.13
N ASP A 100 6.43 2.34 16.43
CA ASP A 100 6.43 0.96 16.90
C ASP A 100 6.04 0.01 15.74
N TRP A 101 6.11 -1.30 15.99
CA TRP A 101 5.74 -2.35 15.06
C TRP A 101 5.26 -3.61 15.78
N THR A 102 4.50 -4.45 15.08
CA THR A 102 4.05 -5.76 15.53
C THR A 102 4.12 -6.78 14.40
N ILE A 103 4.26 -8.05 14.77
CA ILE A 103 4.08 -9.19 13.89
C ILE A 103 3.09 -10.14 14.56
N VAL A 104 2.08 -10.57 13.80
CA VAL A 104 1.04 -11.48 14.28
C VAL A 104 0.84 -12.61 13.29
N GLY A 105 0.86 -13.84 13.77
CA GLY A 105 0.51 -15.02 12.99
C GLY A 105 -1.00 -15.23 12.91
N VAL A 106 -1.50 -15.60 11.73
CA VAL A 106 -2.88 -16.05 11.53
C VAL A 106 -2.90 -17.38 10.79
N SER A 107 -3.99 -18.12 10.89
CA SER A 107 -4.14 -19.33 10.09
C SER A 107 -3.97 -19.04 8.60
N PRO A 108 -3.19 -19.83 7.83
CA PRO A 108 -3.01 -19.66 6.39
C PRO A 108 -4.33 -19.63 5.61
N ARG A 109 -5.37 -20.28 6.12
CA ARG A 109 -6.72 -20.30 5.51
C ARG A 109 -7.40 -18.94 5.51
N VAL A 110 -6.99 -18.03 6.39
CA VAL A 110 -7.55 -16.69 6.58
C VAL A 110 -6.47 -15.61 6.54
N MET A 111 -5.45 -15.80 5.74
CA MET A 111 -4.30 -14.89 5.60
C MET A 111 -4.75 -13.42 5.41
N GLY A 112 -5.79 -13.18 4.61
CA GLY A 112 -6.34 -11.85 4.39
C GLY A 112 -6.89 -11.14 5.63
N CYS A 113 -7.13 -11.86 6.73
CA CYS A 113 -7.54 -11.27 8.01
C CYS A 113 -6.35 -10.74 8.84
N GLY A 114 -5.10 -11.04 8.46
CA GLY A 114 -3.88 -10.69 9.20
C GLY A 114 -3.75 -9.23 9.63
N PRO A 115 -4.07 -8.25 8.78
CA PRO A 115 -3.98 -6.82 9.16
C PRO A 115 -4.78 -6.47 10.41
N VAL A 116 -5.94 -7.08 10.62
CA VAL A 116 -6.82 -6.76 11.76
C VAL A 116 -6.17 -7.05 13.12
N PRO A 117 -5.76 -8.30 13.43
CA PRO A 117 -5.11 -8.58 14.71
C PRO A 117 -3.75 -7.86 14.85
N ALA A 118 -3.01 -7.62 13.76
CA ALA A 118 -1.76 -6.90 13.82
C ALA A 118 -1.97 -5.42 14.23
N ILE A 119 -2.94 -4.75 13.63
CA ILE A 119 -3.27 -3.36 13.98
C ILE A 119 -3.83 -3.27 15.41
N ARG A 120 -4.71 -4.17 15.80
CA ARG A 120 -5.23 -4.23 17.19
C ARG A 120 -4.10 -4.40 18.22
N ALA A 121 -3.18 -5.32 17.96
CA ALA A 121 -2.02 -5.53 18.84
C ALA A 121 -1.11 -4.30 18.93
N LEU A 122 -0.94 -3.57 17.81
CA LEU A 122 -0.20 -2.31 17.81
C LEU A 122 -0.92 -1.22 18.61
N TRP A 123 -2.23 -1.09 18.46
CA TRP A 123 -3.02 -0.15 19.25
C TRP A 123 -2.95 -0.45 20.74
N GLU A 124 -3.14 -1.71 21.12
CA GLU A 124 -3.04 -2.15 22.52
C GLU A 124 -1.65 -1.84 23.10
N LYS A 125 -0.59 -2.22 22.38
CA LYS A 125 0.80 -1.97 22.79
C LYS A 125 1.09 -0.48 23.02
N ARG A 126 0.44 0.42 22.27
CA ARG A 126 0.67 1.87 22.33
C ARG A 126 -0.40 2.64 23.08
N GLY A 127 -1.44 1.97 23.59
CA GLY A 127 -2.58 2.64 24.19
C GLY A 127 -3.34 3.54 23.21
N MET A 128 -3.37 3.16 21.94
CA MET A 128 -4.00 3.91 20.84
C MET A 128 -5.31 3.25 20.42
N LYS A 129 -6.11 3.99 19.67
CA LYS A 129 -7.37 3.53 19.05
C LYS A 129 -7.46 4.02 17.61
N ALA A 130 -8.46 3.58 16.89
CA ALA A 130 -8.65 3.91 15.47
C ALA A 130 -8.60 5.43 15.18
N SER A 131 -9.21 6.24 16.03
CA SER A 131 -9.28 7.70 15.86
C SER A 131 -7.98 8.45 16.16
N ASP A 132 -6.96 7.78 16.67
CA ASP A 132 -5.65 8.37 16.94
C ASP A 132 -4.70 8.24 15.74
N ILE A 133 -5.14 7.52 14.71
CA ILE A 133 -4.39 7.31 13.47
C ILE A 133 -5.06 8.09 12.35
N ASP A 134 -4.29 8.95 11.71
CA ASP A 134 -4.78 9.85 10.67
C ASP A 134 -4.85 9.19 9.29
N TYR A 135 -3.99 8.19 9.04
CA TYR A 135 -3.89 7.51 7.76
C TYR A 135 -3.58 6.02 7.90
N TYR A 136 -4.25 5.21 7.12
CA TYR A 136 -4.01 3.77 7.03
C TYR A 136 -3.57 3.38 5.63
N GLU A 137 -2.46 2.68 5.54
CA GLU A 137 -2.00 2.02 4.31
C GLU A 137 -2.04 0.51 4.55
N ILE A 138 -3.09 -0.15 4.07
CA ILE A 138 -3.28 -1.60 4.19
C ILE A 138 -3.06 -2.20 2.81
N ASN A 139 -2.15 -3.17 2.69
CA ASN A 139 -1.88 -3.78 1.40
C ASN A 139 -3.13 -4.41 0.78
N GLU A 140 -3.47 -3.97 -0.41
CA GLU A 140 -4.63 -4.47 -1.17
C GLU A 140 -4.30 -5.78 -1.91
N ALA A 141 -3.86 -6.82 -1.19
CA ALA A 141 -3.69 -8.14 -1.82
C ALA A 141 -4.98 -8.57 -2.54
N PHE A 142 -6.11 -8.31 -1.90
CA PHE A 142 -7.48 -8.42 -2.44
C PHE A 142 -8.33 -7.31 -1.82
N ALA A 143 -9.31 -6.81 -2.55
CA ALA A 143 -10.21 -5.77 -2.01
C ALA A 143 -10.91 -6.20 -0.72
N VAL A 144 -11.21 -7.50 -0.57
CA VAL A 144 -11.84 -8.04 0.64
C VAL A 144 -10.98 -7.88 1.89
N VAL A 145 -9.65 -7.81 1.76
CA VAL A 145 -8.73 -7.58 2.89
C VAL A 145 -9.00 -6.21 3.51
N ASN A 146 -9.06 -5.17 2.68
CA ASN A 146 -9.33 -3.82 3.14
C ASN A 146 -10.77 -3.66 3.64
N LEU A 147 -11.75 -4.21 2.94
CA LEU A 147 -13.15 -4.21 3.39
C LEU A 147 -13.34 -4.89 4.74
N HIS A 148 -12.63 -6.00 4.98
CA HIS A 148 -12.64 -6.69 6.25
C HIS A 148 -11.98 -5.83 7.35
N ALA A 149 -10.81 -5.24 7.05
CA ALA A 149 -10.12 -4.37 7.99
C ALA A 149 -10.93 -3.13 8.36
N GLU A 150 -11.51 -2.43 7.37
CA GLU A 150 -12.39 -1.29 7.59
C GLU A 150 -13.54 -1.63 8.53
N LYS A 151 -14.21 -2.75 8.27
CA LYS A 151 -15.36 -3.22 9.09
C LYS A 151 -14.93 -3.60 10.51
N GLU A 152 -13.90 -4.42 10.65
CA GLU A 152 -13.48 -4.98 11.93
C GLU A 152 -12.78 -3.96 12.84
N LEU A 153 -12.11 -2.99 12.26
CA LEU A 153 -11.38 -1.95 13.00
C LEU A 153 -12.20 -0.67 13.18
N GLY A 154 -13.32 -0.52 12.47
CA GLY A 154 -14.12 0.70 12.49
C GLY A 154 -13.40 1.89 11.88
N ILE A 155 -12.51 1.66 10.90
CA ILE A 155 -11.77 2.72 10.20
C ILE A 155 -12.48 3.16 8.92
N GLY A 156 -12.41 4.45 8.62
CA GLY A 156 -13.05 5.02 7.44
C GLY A 156 -12.27 4.75 6.14
N ARG A 157 -13.00 4.69 5.04
CA ARG A 157 -12.40 4.62 3.69
C ARG A 157 -11.70 5.90 3.28
N ASP A 158 -12.12 7.01 3.84
CA ASP A 158 -11.56 8.34 3.62
C ASP A 158 -10.16 8.52 4.20
N VAL A 159 -9.74 7.64 5.12
CA VAL A 159 -8.40 7.61 5.71
C VAL A 159 -7.61 6.35 5.34
N THR A 160 -8.16 5.47 4.51
CA THR A 160 -7.52 4.19 4.14
C THR A 160 -7.17 4.16 2.66
N ASN A 161 -5.90 3.94 2.33
CA ASN A 161 -5.38 3.80 0.94
C ASN A 161 -5.89 4.87 -0.03
N ILE A 162 -5.89 6.13 0.39
CA ILE A 162 -6.52 7.23 -0.37
C ILE A 162 -5.80 7.58 -1.69
N TYR A 163 -4.64 6.99 -1.93
CA TYR A 163 -3.86 7.15 -3.16
C TYR A 163 -3.87 5.91 -4.07
N GLY A 164 -4.76 4.96 -3.79
CA GLY A 164 -4.72 3.63 -4.40
C GLY A 164 -3.82 2.67 -3.62
N GLY A 165 -3.59 1.49 -4.16
CA GLY A 165 -2.81 0.46 -3.48
C GLY A 165 -2.48 -0.72 -4.39
N GLY A 166 -2.25 -1.90 -3.84
CA GLY A 166 -1.81 -3.08 -4.60
C GLY A 166 -2.70 -3.45 -5.79
N ILE A 167 -3.99 -3.17 -5.73
CA ILE A 167 -4.92 -3.43 -6.84
C ILE A 167 -4.68 -2.50 -8.01
N SER A 168 -4.33 -1.24 -7.77
CA SER A 168 -4.19 -0.21 -8.80
C SER A 168 -2.76 0.02 -9.25
N ILE A 169 -1.78 0.00 -8.35
CA ILE A 169 -0.37 0.28 -8.67
C ILE A 169 0.52 -0.97 -8.64
N GLY A 170 -0.05 -2.13 -8.33
CA GLY A 170 0.67 -3.39 -8.27
C GLY A 170 1.22 -3.73 -6.87
N HIS A 171 1.68 -4.97 -6.74
CA HIS A 171 2.18 -5.53 -5.49
C HIS A 171 3.47 -6.32 -5.74
N PRO A 172 4.63 -5.66 -5.80
CA PRO A 172 5.92 -6.33 -5.74
C PRO A 172 6.18 -6.78 -4.28
N PRO A 173 6.06 -8.09 -3.93
CA PRO A 173 6.02 -8.53 -2.53
C PRO A 173 7.23 -8.06 -1.70
N GLY A 174 8.42 -8.07 -2.30
CA GLY A 174 9.65 -7.64 -1.62
C GLY A 174 9.77 -6.12 -1.42
N ALA A 175 9.02 -5.31 -2.17
CA ALA A 175 9.11 -3.84 -2.13
C ALA A 175 7.88 -3.17 -1.50
N THR A 176 6.75 -3.86 -1.44
CA THR A 176 5.46 -3.25 -1.06
C THR A 176 5.48 -2.59 0.31
N GLY A 177 6.09 -3.21 1.32
CA GLY A 177 6.15 -2.62 2.67
C GLY A 177 6.89 -1.28 2.69
N VAL A 178 8.01 -1.19 1.95
CA VAL A 178 8.79 0.06 1.83
C VAL A 178 8.02 1.08 0.99
N ARG A 179 7.39 0.68 -0.13
CA ARG A 179 6.54 1.55 -0.95
C ARG A 179 5.41 2.17 -0.10
N MET A 180 4.69 1.36 0.68
CA MET A 180 3.63 1.83 1.56
C MET A 180 4.16 2.81 2.61
N THR A 181 5.35 2.57 3.14
CA THR A 181 6.03 3.48 4.06
C THR A 181 6.31 4.82 3.40
N ILE A 182 6.83 4.83 2.18
CA ILE A 182 7.09 6.05 1.41
C ILE A 182 5.80 6.82 1.18
N THR A 183 4.73 6.16 0.76
CA THR A 183 3.39 6.77 0.56
C THR A 183 2.87 7.43 1.85
N ALA A 184 2.98 6.72 2.99
CA ALA A 184 2.57 7.24 4.28
C ALA A 184 3.42 8.45 4.72
N MET A 185 4.72 8.41 4.51
CA MET A 185 5.62 9.54 4.80
C MET A 185 5.24 10.79 4.00
N HIS A 186 5.06 10.66 2.69
CA HIS A 186 4.63 11.77 1.85
C HIS A 186 3.26 12.32 2.25
N HIS A 187 2.31 11.41 2.58
CA HIS A 187 1.01 11.83 3.08
C HIS A 187 1.12 12.68 4.35
N LEU A 188 1.85 12.21 5.36
CA LEU A 188 2.02 12.95 6.62
C LEU A 188 2.72 14.30 6.40
N GLN A 189 3.71 14.38 5.52
CA GLN A 189 4.39 15.64 5.20
C GLN A 189 3.46 16.65 4.54
N GLU A 190 2.62 16.22 3.58
CA GLU A 190 1.75 17.13 2.84
C GLU A 190 0.51 17.55 3.63
N SER A 191 -0.04 16.62 4.44
CA SER A 191 -1.24 16.88 5.23
C SER A 191 -0.96 17.59 6.56
N GLY A 192 0.26 17.54 7.06
CA GLY A 192 0.61 17.96 8.42
C GLY A 192 0.05 17.05 9.51
N GLN A 193 -0.49 15.90 9.14
CA GLN A 193 -1.01 14.90 10.06
C GLN A 193 0.13 14.16 10.76
N ARG A 194 -0.20 13.43 11.84
CA ARG A 194 0.81 12.95 12.79
C ARG A 194 1.10 11.45 12.69
N TYR A 195 0.08 10.63 12.55
CA TYR A 195 0.21 9.19 12.62
C TYR A 195 -0.32 8.48 11.38
N ALA A 196 0.51 7.60 10.83
CA ALA A 196 0.09 6.64 9.84
C ALA A 196 0.33 5.22 10.34
N CYS A 197 -0.58 4.31 10.00
CA CYS A 197 -0.45 2.88 10.29
C CYS A 197 -0.35 2.11 8.98
N ILE A 198 0.69 1.29 8.86
CA ILE A 198 0.97 0.50 7.66
C ILE A 198 0.80 -0.97 8.03
N ALA A 199 0.02 -1.72 7.26
CA ALA A 199 -0.19 -3.14 7.48
C ALA A 199 -0.12 -3.95 6.18
N THR A 200 0.59 -5.06 6.22
CA THR A 200 0.63 -6.03 5.13
C THR A 200 0.44 -7.44 5.69
N GLY A 201 -0.26 -8.28 4.94
CA GLY A 201 -0.31 -9.72 5.19
C GLY A 201 0.63 -10.42 4.22
N GLY A 202 1.34 -11.44 4.68
CA GLY A 202 2.25 -12.24 3.87
C GLY A 202 2.23 -13.71 4.31
N PHE A 203 2.77 -14.57 3.48
CA PHE A 203 3.15 -15.92 3.87
C PHE A 203 4.63 -15.89 4.24
N ASP A 204 4.93 -16.05 5.52
CA ASP A 204 6.27 -16.46 5.90
C ASP A 204 6.40 -17.97 5.62
N LYS A 205 7.33 -18.31 4.77
CA LYS A 205 7.81 -19.69 4.73
C LYS A 205 8.65 -19.89 5.99
N LEU A 206 8.07 -20.53 6.97
CA LEU A 206 8.82 -21.17 8.04
C LEU A 206 9.62 -22.35 7.46
#